data_408ff4a9ebfe37749628b4b7aa62d7b7
#
_entry.id   408ff4a9ebfe37749628b4b7aa62d7b7
#
_cell.length_a   1.000
_cell.length_b   1.000
_cell.length_c   1.000
_cell.angle_alpha   90.00
_cell.angle_beta   90.00
_cell.angle_gamma   90.00
#
_symmetry.space_group_name_H-M   'P 1'
#
loop_
_entity.id
_entity.type
_entity.pdbx_description
1 polymer ?
#
loop_
_entity_poly.entity_id
_entity_poly.type
_entity_poly.pdbx_seq_one_letter_code
_entity_poly.pdbx_strand_id
1 'polypeptide(L)'
;MIKNKFHTIVDLGSSNLRLGVFDENLNKLYFSSKNIIQKNNNEEQFNTIKFLIKDAEKNISNHIDNIVVMYDSSEIHSIDISIKKNYDKKISLNDVYSSTILELNQLVKNNYVNKKIIHIISSKIII
;
A
#
# COMPACT_ATOMS: atom_id res chain seq x y z
N MET A 1 -31.12 -5.40 3.66
CA MET A 1 -30.30 -5.17 2.46
C MET A 1 -28.94 -5.81 2.66
N ILE A 2 -28.61 -6.78 1.86
CA ILE A 2 -27.25 -7.36 1.84
C ILE A 2 -26.37 -6.28 1.23
N LYS A 3 -25.52 -5.62 2.03
CA LYS A 3 -24.48 -4.72 1.51
C LYS A 3 -23.48 -5.61 0.78
N ASN A 4 -23.49 -5.59 -0.53
CA ASN A 4 -22.42 -6.21 -1.30
C ASN A 4 -21.12 -5.52 -0.89
N LYS A 5 -20.21 -6.28 -0.29
CA LYS A 5 -18.87 -5.77 0.06
C LYS A 5 -18.02 -5.75 -1.20
N PHE A 6 -17.60 -4.58 -1.60
CA PHE A 6 -16.63 -4.40 -2.67
C PHE A 6 -15.29 -4.01 -2.09
N HIS A 7 -14.23 -4.48 -2.72
CA HIS A 7 -12.87 -3.98 -2.50
C HIS A 7 -12.55 -3.00 -3.63
N THR A 8 -12.49 -1.72 -3.32
CA THR A 8 -12.13 -0.69 -4.29
C THR A 8 -10.73 -0.19 -4.01
N ILE A 9 -9.86 -0.27 -5.00
CA ILE A 9 -8.46 0.11 -4.92
C ILE A 9 -8.20 1.22 -5.94
N VAL A 10 -7.60 2.31 -5.46
CA VAL A 10 -7.10 3.42 -6.28
C VAL A 10 -5.59 3.41 -6.20
N ASP A 11 -4.92 3.26 -7.35
CA ASP A 11 -3.48 3.34 -7.49
C ASP A 11 -3.10 4.73 -8.05
N LEU A 12 -2.44 5.53 -7.21
CA LEU A 12 -1.92 6.85 -7.55
C LEU A 12 -0.46 6.72 -8.03
N GLY A 13 -0.30 6.19 -9.22
CA GLY A 13 1.02 6.10 -9.85
C GLY A 13 1.53 7.45 -10.35
N SER A 14 2.82 7.52 -10.63
CA SER A 14 3.49 8.76 -11.08
C SER A 14 3.02 9.27 -12.46
N SER A 15 2.42 8.43 -13.29
CA SER A 15 2.00 8.76 -14.65
C SER A 15 0.54 8.38 -14.92
N ASN A 16 0.02 7.45 -14.17
CA ASN A 16 -1.32 6.92 -14.36
C ASN A 16 -2.04 6.81 -13.02
N LEU A 17 -3.32 7.11 -13.07
CA LEU A 17 -4.25 6.85 -12.00
C LEU A 17 -5.12 5.66 -12.43
N ARG A 18 -5.18 4.63 -11.59
CA ARG A 18 -5.95 3.41 -11.86
C ARG A 18 -6.96 3.19 -10.77
N LEU A 19 -8.13 2.68 -11.15
CA LEU A 19 -9.17 2.28 -10.20
C LEU A 19 -9.63 0.88 -10.55
N GLY A 20 -9.62 -0.02 -9.56
CA GLY A 20 -10.15 -1.37 -9.66
C GLY A 20 -11.22 -1.62 -8.61
N VAL A 21 -12.32 -2.26 -8.99
CA VAL A 21 -13.35 -2.76 -8.08
C VAL A 21 -13.42 -4.26 -8.19
N PHE A 22 -13.42 -4.93 -7.04
CA PHE A 22 -13.42 -6.38 -6.92
C PHE A 22 -14.54 -6.82 -5.97
N ASP A 23 -15.08 -8.00 -6.19
CA ASP A 23 -16.01 -8.63 -5.26
C ASP A 23 -15.29 -9.23 -4.03
N GLU A 24 -16.04 -9.86 -3.12
CA GLU A 24 -15.49 -10.52 -1.92
C GLU A 24 -14.52 -11.67 -2.26
N ASN A 25 -14.65 -12.27 -3.43
CA ASN A 25 -13.78 -13.34 -3.92
C ASN A 25 -12.59 -12.82 -4.75
N LEU A 26 -12.40 -11.50 -4.77
CA LEU A 26 -11.37 -10.80 -5.55
C LEU A 26 -11.54 -10.95 -7.08
N ASN A 27 -12.74 -11.28 -7.55
CA ASN A 27 -13.03 -11.21 -8.98
C ASN A 27 -13.17 -9.75 -9.41
N LYS A 28 -12.53 -9.40 -10.51
CA LYS A 28 -12.57 -8.03 -11.05
C LYS A 28 -13.96 -7.73 -11.62
N LEU A 29 -14.64 -6.75 -11.05
CA LEU A 29 -15.92 -6.23 -11.51
C LEU A 29 -15.77 -5.03 -12.46
N TYR A 30 -14.79 -4.17 -12.16
CA TYR A 30 -14.52 -2.96 -12.95
C TYR A 30 -13.04 -2.60 -12.87
N PHE A 31 -12.51 -2.04 -13.95
CA PHE A 31 -11.17 -1.48 -13.98
C PHE A 31 -11.11 -0.32 -14.98
N SER A 32 -10.48 0.76 -14.57
CA SER A 32 -10.19 1.89 -15.45
C SER A 32 -8.85 2.53 -15.12
N SER A 33 -8.24 3.16 -16.12
CA SER A 33 -6.97 3.86 -15.98
C SER A 33 -7.03 5.18 -16.74
N LYS A 34 -6.47 6.24 -16.15
CA LYS A 34 -6.29 7.55 -16.80
C LYS A 34 -4.88 8.05 -16.63
N ASN A 35 -4.33 8.64 -17.69
CA ASN A 35 -3.04 9.31 -17.61
C ASN A 35 -3.19 10.63 -16.84
N ILE A 36 -2.21 10.93 -16.00
CA ILE A 36 -2.07 12.20 -15.29
C ILE A 36 -1.09 13.05 -16.09
N ILE A 37 -1.55 14.20 -16.56
CA ILE A 37 -0.74 15.12 -17.38
C ILE A 37 0.17 15.97 -16.50
N GLN A 38 -0.32 16.40 -15.33
CA GLN A 38 0.40 17.25 -14.40
C GLN A 38 0.63 16.52 -13.08
N LYS A 39 1.84 15.99 -12.88
CA LYS A 39 2.22 15.17 -11.71
C LYS A 39 2.01 15.84 -10.34
N ASN A 40 2.01 17.16 -10.28
CA ASN A 40 1.95 17.92 -9.03
C ASN A 40 0.64 18.69 -8.85
N ASN A 41 -0.39 18.41 -9.65
CA ASN A 41 -1.68 19.06 -9.52
C ASN A 41 -2.65 18.18 -8.72
N ASN A 42 -2.70 18.41 -7.41
CA ASN A 42 -3.57 17.67 -6.50
C ASN A 42 -5.06 17.82 -6.87
N GLU A 43 -5.46 18.96 -7.44
CA GLU A 43 -6.84 19.20 -7.86
C GLU A 43 -7.21 18.34 -9.07
N GLU A 44 -6.32 18.25 -10.06
CA GLU A 44 -6.52 17.37 -11.22
C GLU A 44 -6.61 15.90 -10.81
N GLN A 45 -5.71 15.45 -9.92
CA GLN A 45 -5.74 14.10 -9.39
C GLN A 45 -7.06 13.82 -8.67
N PHE A 46 -7.50 14.72 -7.80
CA PHE A 46 -8.74 14.57 -7.05
C PHE A 46 -9.98 14.53 -7.97
N ASN A 47 -10.04 15.39 -8.97
CA ASN A 47 -11.13 15.41 -9.94
C ASN A 47 -11.13 14.13 -10.79
N THR A 48 -9.97 13.64 -11.15
CA THR A 48 -9.83 12.37 -11.89
C THR A 48 -10.30 11.18 -11.04
N ILE A 49 -9.93 11.12 -9.75
CA ILE A 49 -10.42 10.08 -8.82
C ILE A 49 -11.94 10.14 -8.72
N LYS A 50 -12.51 11.31 -8.48
CA LYS A 50 -13.98 11.48 -8.43
C LYS A 50 -14.66 10.98 -9.69
N PHE A 51 -14.09 11.30 -10.84
CA PHE A 51 -14.63 10.84 -12.12
C PHE A 51 -14.60 9.32 -12.22
N LEU A 52 -13.45 8.69 -11.89
CA LEU A 52 -13.30 7.24 -11.96
C LEU A 52 -14.23 6.51 -10.97
N ILE A 53 -14.41 7.06 -9.76
CA ILE A 53 -15.35 6.49 -8.78
C ILE A 53 -16.79 6.54 -9.32
N LYS A 54 -17.25 7.69 -9.83
CA LYS A 54 -18.59 7.82 -10.39
C LYS A 54 -18.82 6.89 -11.58
N ASP A 55 -17.80 6.73 -12.42
CA ASP A 55 -17.87 5.82 -13.56
C ASP A 55 -17.95 4.36 -13.11
N ALA A 56 -17.15 3.99 -12.11
CA ALA A 56 -17.20 2.66 -11.49
C ALA A 56 -18.58 2.38 -10.88
N GLU A 57 -19.11 3.29 -10.04
CA GLU A 57 -20.43 3.17 -9.41
C GLU A 57 -21.54 2.96 -10.45
N LYS A 58 -21.48 3.68 -11.55
CA LYS A 58 -22.42 3.53 -12.66
C LYS A 58 -22.33 2.15 -13.30
N ASN A 59 -21.12 1.65 -13.50
CA ASN A 59 -20.89 0.33 -14.14
C ASN A 59 -21.28 -0.84 -13.24
N ILE A 60 -20.98 -0.75 -11.93
CA ILE A 60 -21.34 -1.81 -10.97
C ILE A 60 -22.77 -1.66 -10.45
N SER A 61 -23.48 -0.57 -10.80
CA SER A 61 -24.84 -0.22 -10.31
C SER A 61 -24.92 -0.21 -8.79
N ASN A 62 -23.87 0.23 -8.11
CA ASN A 62 -23.76 0.25 -6.65
C ASN A 62 -22.88 1.40 -6.17
N HIS A 63 -23.12 1.85 -4.93
CA HIS A 63 -22.31 2.90 -4.31
C HIS A 63 -21.03 2.35 -3.69
N ILE A 64 -19.94 3.10 -3.82
CA ILE A 64 -18.62 2.76 -3.25
C ILE A 64 -18.44 3.52 -1.94
N ASP A 65 -18.56 2.80 -0.83
CA ASP A 65 -18.44 3.39 0.52
C ASP A 65 -16.98 3.56 0.98
N ASN A 66 -16.09 2.66 0.54
CA ASN A 66 -14.70 2.60 1.00
C ASN A 66 -13.74 2.41 -0.16
N ILE A 67 -12.62 3.10 -0.09
CA ILE A 67 -11.52 2.96 -1.05
C ILE A 67 -10.19 2.74 -0.30
N VAL A 68 -9.36 1.89 -0.86
CA VAL A 68 -7.95 1.74 -0.46
C VAL A 68 -7.12 2.50 -1.48
N VAL A 69 -6.30 3.43 -1.02
CA VAL A 69 -5.42 4.21 -1.87
C VAL A 69 -4.01 3.67 -1.77
N MET A 70 -3.46 3.26 -2.90
CA MET A 70 -2.04 2.96 -3.07
C MET A 70 -1.38 4.22 -3.61
N TYR A 71 -0.35 4.67 -2.91
CA TYR A 71 0.37 5.89 -3.27
C TYR A 71 1.83 5.57 -3.57
N ASP A 72 2.27 5.95 -4.77
CA ASP A 72 3.68 5.88 -5.15
C ASP A 72 4.31 7.28 -5.10
N SER A 73 5.44 7.38 -4.41
CA SER A 73 6.21 8.61 -4.27
C SER A 73 7.68 8.33 -4.49
N SER A 74 8.37 9.25 -5.17
CA SER A 74 9.83 9.23 -5.30
C SER A 74 10.56 9.32 -3.94
N GLU A 75 9.85 9.67 -2.88
CA GLU A 75 10.38 9.69 -1.52
C GLU A 75 10.31 8.34 -0.80
N ILE A 76 9.55 7.37 -1.36
CA ILE A 76 9.46 6.02 -0.83
C ILE A 76 10.59 5.19 -1.43
N HIS A 77 11.39 4.60 -0.57
CA HIS A 77 12.49 3.72 -0.95
C HIS A 77 12.28 2.34 -0.35
N SER A 78 12.56 1.31 -1.13
CA SER A 78 12.65 -0.06 -0.65
C SER A 78 14.11 -0.39 -0.35
N ILE A 79 14.35 -1.00 0.79
CA ILE A 79 15.68 -1.38 1.25
C ILE A 79 15.61 -2.84 1.69
N ASP A 80 16.50 -3.66 1.14
CA ASP A 80 16.67 -5.04 1.56
C ASP A 80 17.75 -5.12 2.65
N ILE A 81 17.37 -5.62 3.83
CA ILE A 81 18.28 -5.74 4.97
C ILE A 81 18.32 -7.19 5.43
N SER A 82 19.53 -7.71 5.59
CA SER A 82 19.77 -9.01 6.19
C SER A 82 20.39 -8.84 7.58
N ILE A 83 19.74 -9.39 8.60
CA ILE A 83 20.21 -9.33 9.99
C ILE A 83 20.51 -10.74 10.46
N LYS A 84 21.73 -10.97 10.97
CA LYS A 84 22.12 -12.20 11.64
C LYS A 84 22.19 -11.95 13.13
N LYS A 85 21.46 -12.75 13.92
CA LYS A 85 21.49 -12.73 15.38
C LYS A 85 21.87 -14.10 15.91
N ASN A 86 22.72 -14.12 16.91
CA ASN A 86 23.04 -15.33 17.68
C ASN A 86 22.37 -15.21 19.05
N TYR A 87 21.73 -16.26 19.49
CA TYR A 87 21.07 -16.33 20.78
C TYR A 87 21.62 -17.47 21.60
N ASP A 88 22.06 -17.18 22.83
CA ASP A 88 22.61 -18.17 23.75
C ASP A 88 21.55 -19.05 24.41
N LYS A 89 20.26 -18.71 24.24
CA LYS A 89 19.12 -19.42 24.82
C LYS A 89 18.00 -19.57 23.79
N LYS A 90 17.13 -20.56 24.00
CA LYS A 90 15.87 -20.66 23.24
C LYS A 90 15.06 -19.39 23.39
N ILE A 91 14.72 -18.78 22.28
CA ILE A 91 13.96 -17.54 22.19
C ILE A 91 12.66 -17.81 21.44
N SER A 92 11.59 -17.09 21.79
CA SER A 92 10.33 -17.15 21.06
C SER A 92 10.43 -16.38 19.74
N LEU A 93 9.66 -16.79 18.71
CA LEU A 93 9.59 -16.07 17.45
C LEU A 93 9.14 -14.60 17.66
N ASN A 94 8.24 -14.35 18.58
CA ASN A 94 7.78 -12.99 18.89
C ASN A 94 8.91 -12.10 19.43
N ASP A 95 9.79 -12.64 20.26
CA ASP A 95 10.94 -11.90 20.78
C ASP A 95 11.96 -11.61 19.67
N VAL A 96 12.16 -12.57 18.75
CA VAL A 96 12.99 -12.37 17.56
C VAL A 96 12.45 -11.23 16.71
N TYR A 97 11.14 -11.22 16.42
CA TYR A 97 10.51 -10.14 15.66
C TYR A 97 10.63 -8.79 16.36
N SER A 98 10.28 -8.71 17.63
CA SER A 98 10.32 -7.46 18.41
C SER A 98 11.73 -6.88 18.46
N SER A 99 12.73 -7.70 18.74
CA SER A 99 14.14 -7.27 18.78
C SER A 99 14.65 -6.84 17.40
N THR A 100 14.20 -7.50 16.34
CA THR A 100 14.56 -7.16 14.96
C THR A 100 13.97 -5.82 14.53
N ILE A 101 12.68 -5.57 14.86
CA ILE A 101 12.02 -4.31 14.57
C ILE A 101 12.72 -3.13 15.28
N LEU A 102 13.11 -3.30 16.54
CA LEU A 102 13.85 -2.28 17.28
C LEU A 102 15.19 -1.94 16.62
N GLU A 103 15.93 -2.95 16.21
CA GLU A 103 17.22 -2.78 15.53
C GLU A 103 17.07 -2.11 14.17
N LEU A 104 16.07 -2.52 13.38
CA LEU A 104 15.75 -1.88 12.10
C LEU A 104 15.41 -0.40 12.27
N ASN A 105 14.59 -0.06 13.27
CA ASN A 105 14.27 1.34 13.57
C ASN A 105 15.50 2.17 13.94
N GLN A 106 16.42 1.62 14.73
CA GLN A 106 17.67 2.28 15.07
C GLN A 106 18.58 2.45 13.85
N LEU A 107 18.68 1.42 13.01
CA LEU A 107 19.47 1.43 11.80
C LEU A 107 18.96 2.49 10.81
N VAL A 108 17.65 2.55 10.61
CA VAL A 108 17.03 3.57 9.74
C VAL A 108 17.23 4.97 10.31
N LYS A 109 17.00 5.17 11.60
CA LYS A 109 17.21 6.47 12.26
C LYS A 109 18.65 6.98 12.14
N ASN A 110 19.64 6.07 12.23
CA ASN A 110 21.05 6.44 12.19
C ASN A 110 21.57 6.71 10.77
N ASN A 111 21.03 6.03 9.77
CA ASN A 111 21.56 6.07 8.40
C ASN A 111 20.70 6.86 7.41
N TYR A 112 19.44 7.09 7.72
CA TYR A 112 18.49 7.73 6.82
C TYR A 112 17.80 8.91 7.49
N VAL A 113 18.39 10.09 7.36
CA VAL A 113 17.86 11.34 7.94
C VAL A 113 16.47 11.64 7.35
N ASN A 114 15.53 11.98 8.23
CA ASN A 114 14.13 12.29 7.86
C ASN A 114 13.35 11.15 7.19
N LYS A 115 13.80 9.91 7.32
CA LYS A 115 13.06 8.72 6.87
C LYS A 115 12.51 7.95 8.07
N LYS A 116 11.38 7.28 7.84
CA LYS A 116 10.78 6.35 8.81
C LYS A 116 10.34 5.08 8.10
N ILE A 117 10.32 3.98 8.82
CA ILE A 117 9.78 2.73 8.32
C ILE A 117 8.27 2.86 8.23
N ILE A 118 7.72 2.59 7.04
CA ILE A 118 6.27 2.58 6.79
C ILE A 118 5.78 1.14 6.78
N HIS A 119 6.59 0.23 6.23
CA HIS A 119 6.22 -1.17 6.05
C HIS A 119 7.44 -2.07 6.16
N ILE A 120 7.26 -3.24 6.77
CA ILE A 120 8.28 -4.28 6.87
C ILE A 120 7.71 -5.57 6.28
N ILE A 121 8.41 -6.12 5.29
CA ILE A 121 8.09 -7.41 4.71
C ILE A 121 9.20 -8.40 5.08
N SER A 122 8.86 -9.43 5.83
CA SER A 122 9.78 -10.52 6.15
C SER A 122 9.73 -11.58 5.04
N SER A 123 10.81 -11.75 4.32
CA SER A 123 10.88 -12.75 3.24
C SER A 123 11.26 -14.14 3.76
N LYS A 124 12.16 -14.22 4.75
CA LYS A 124 12.64 -15.50 5.30
C LYS A 124 13.25 -15.32 6.69
N ILE A 125 12.89 -16.20 7.61
CA ILE A 125 13.57 -16.41 8.89
C ILE A 125 14.20 -17.79 8.85
N ILE A 126 15.51 -17.86 9.08
CA ILE A 126 16.25 -19.12 9.22
C ILE A 126 16.61 -19.22 10.69
N ILE A 127 16.12 -20.25 11.35
CA ILE A 127 16.40 -20.58 12.76
C ILE A 127 17.36 -21.74 12.80
#